data_bb054a3c70e8736c913506ea09b600f0
#
_entry.id   bb054a3c70e8736c913506ea09b600f0
#
_cell.length_a   1.000
_cell.length_b   1.000
_cell.length_c   1.000
_cell.angle_alpha   90.00
_cell.angle_beta   90.00
_cell.angle_gamma   90.00
#
_symmetry.space_group_name_H-M   'P 1'
#
loop_
_entity.id
_entity.type
_entity.pdbx_description
1 polymer ?
#
loop_
_entity_poly.entity_id
_entity_poly.type
_entity_poly.pdbx_seq_one_letter_code
_entity_poly.pdbx_strand_id
1 'polypeptide(L)'
;MTSAKNKYALFFDIDGTLVSFQTHKISPSTISALTEAKANGHMVFISTGRPPLIITNLGDIEHLIDGYVTINGALCFVGQEVICCKDIPKEAVQTVVQDAQEKNYGLIVVGEKDVAVLDPQGEVDRIFRGEIAVENLNQAKPLEQVLRQRILQLTPFFPEAYERGLMERIPSCTSGRWHPAFTDITAKGADKGEGIRALAAHLGLDLRYTMAFGDGGNDSSMIKAAGIGVAMGNALESLKQEADYTTTSVDEDGVMNALRHYKLIGGSHY
;
A
#
# COMPACT_ATOMS: atom_id res chain seq x y z
N MET A 1 9.69 5.88 39.23
CA MET A 1 8.51 5.75 38.36
C MET A 1 9.05 5.83 36.91
N THR A 2 9.22 4.70 36.25
CA THR A 2 9.57 4.66 34.84
C THR A 2 8.38 5.22 34.08
N SER A 3 8.55 6.38 33.43
CA SER A 3 7.56 6.93 32.48
C SER A 3 7.25 5.83 31.48
N ALA A 4 6.00 5.37 31.44
CA ALA A 4 5.58 4.42 30.41
C ALA A 4 5.87 5.07 29.06
N LYS A 5 6.82 4.52 28.29
CA LYS A 5 7.10 5.00 26.93
C LYS A 5 5.80 4.90 26.15
N ASN A 6 5.42 5.97 25.44
CA ASN A 6 4.25 5.95 24.59
C ASN A 6 4.37 4.83 23.55
N LYS A 7 3.29 4.07 23.39
CA LYS A 7 3.22 3.04 22.36
C LYS A 7 2.80 3.67 21.03
N TYR A 8 3.51 3.36 19.97
CA TYR A 8 3.25 3.86 18.63
C TYR A 8 2.62 2.78 17.76
N ALA A 9 1.76 3.20 16.84
CA ALA A 9 1.33 2.43 15.69
C ALA A 9 2.19 2.83 14.49
N LEU A 10 2.95 1.88 13.95
CA LEU A 10 3.93 2.07 12.89
C LEU A 10 3.36 1.53 11.59
N PHE A 11 3.20 2.40 10.59
CA PHE A 11 2.65 2.07 9.28
C PHE A 11 3.75 2.09 8.24
N PHE A 12 3.91 1.01 7.51
CA PHE A 12 4.97 0.86 6.53
C PHE A 12 4.40 0.57 5.14
N ASP A 13 4.86 1.31 4.14
CA ASP A 13 4.75 0.85 2.77
C ASP A 13 5.65 -0.38 2.53
N ILE A 14 5.40 -1.11 1.45
CA ILE A 14 6.15 -2.33 1.11
C ILE A 14 7.33 -2.01 0.20
N ASP A 15 7.05 -1.58 -1.01
CA ASP A 15 8.01 -1.52 -2.12
C ASP A 15 8.85 -0.25 -2.06
N GLY A 16 10.14 -0.39 -1.82
CA GLY A 16 11.06 0.75 -1.59
C GLY A 16 11.10 1.24 -0.13
N THR A 17 10.27 0.66 0.75
CA THR A 17 10.24 0.99 2.19
C THR A 17 10.66 -0.19 3.06
N LEU A 18 9.92 -1.31 3.03
CA LEU A 18 10.30 -2.55 3.70
C LEU A 18 11.10 -3.46 2.79
N VAL A 19 10.71 -3.54 1.52
CA VAL A 19 11.29 -4.44 0.51
C VAL A 19 12.14 -3.63 -0.47
N SER A 20 13.39 -4.01 -0.61
CA SER A 20 14.32 -3.41 -1.57
C SER A 20 13.93 -3.73 -3.01
N PHE A 21 13.96 -2.73 -3.89
CA PHE A 21 13.80 -2.94 -5.34
C PHE A 21 14.98 -3.71 -5.97
N GLN A 22 16.15 -3.74 -5.32
CA GLN A 22 17.33 -4.42 -5.83
C GLN A 22 17.35 -5.91 -5.46
N THR A 23 16.99 -6.23 -4.20
CA THR A 23 17.08 -7.60 -3.68
C THR A 23 15.73 -8.31 -3.65
N HIS A 24 14.62 -7.58 -3.77
CA HIS A 24 13.23 -8.05 -3.58
C HIS A 24 13.01 -8.73 -2.21
N LYS A 25 13.78 -8.33 -1.21
CA LYS A 25 13.73 -8.87 0.17
C LYS A 25 13.71 -7.77 1.21
N ILE A 26 13.23 -8.13 2.40
CA ILE A 26 13.35 -7.32 3.60
C ILE A 26 14.74 -7.52 4.18
N SER A 27 15.44 -6.43 4.54
CA SER A 27 16.78 -6.53 5.12
C SER A 27 16.74 -7.14 6.53
N PRO A 28 17.79 -7.89 6.95
CA PRO A 28 17.88 -8.42 8.31
C PRO A 28 17.81 -7.32 9.39
N SER A 29 18.30 -6.13 9.11
CA SER A 29 18.22 -4.98 10.01
C SER A 29 16.78 -4.51 10.21
N THR A 30 15.99 -4.45 9.15
CA THR A 30 14.56 -4.11 9.21
C THR A 30 13.79 -5.16 10.02
N ILE A 31 14.01 -6.46 9.77
CA ILE A 31 13.39 -7.55 10.55
C ILE A 31 13.73 -7.41 12.04
N SER A 32 14.99 -7.19 12.38
CA SER A 32 15.44 -6.99 13.75
C SER A 32 14.79 -5.77 14.40
N ALA A 33 14.73 -4.66 13.67
CA ALA A 33 14.14 -3.41 14.15
C ALA A 33 12.63 -3.55 14.44
N LEU A 34 11.87 -4.21 13.57
CA LEU A 34 10.44 -4.47 13.76
C LEU A 34 10.21 -5.44 14.93
N THR A 35 11.04 -6.47 15.06
CA THR A 35 10.98 -7.42 16.19
C THR A 35 11.19 -6.69 17.52
N GLU A 36 12.19 -5.81 17.60
CA GLU A 36 12.45 -5.01 18.80
C GLU A 36 11.33 -4.02 19.07
N ALA A 37 10.80 -3.35 18.04
CA ALA A 37 9.67 -2.44 18.16
C ALA A 37 8.43 -3.17 18.75
N LYS A 38 8.12 -4.37 18.26
CA LYS A 38 7.06 -5.23 18.85
C LYS A 38 7.32 -5.58 20.29
N ALA A 39 8.55 -5.98 20.64
CA ALA A 39 8.94 -6.30 22.01
C ALA A 39 8.78 -5.08 22.97
N ASN A 40 9.00 -3.87 22.44
CA ASN A 40 8.78 -2.61 23.16
C ASN A 40 7.29 -2.21 23.23
N GLY A 41 6.38 -3.01 22.64
CA GLY A 41 4.93 -2.84 22.70
C GLY A 41 4.36 -1.90 21.64
N HIS A 42 5.13 -1.58 20.59
CA HIS A 42 4.62 -0.88 19.42
C HIS A 42 3.79 -1.83 18.52
N MET A 43 2.88 -1.26 17.75
CA MET A 43 2.08 -1.99 16.76
C MET A 43 2.68 -1.79 15.37
N VAL A 44 2.59 -2.82 14.52
CA VAL A 44 3.13 -2.81 13.15
C VAL A 44 2.00 -3.03 12.15
N PHE A 45 1.85 -2.11 11.22
CA PHE A 45 0.85 -2.13 10.17
C PHE A 45 1.51 -2.02 8.80
N ILE A 46 0.94 -2.69 7.83
CA ILE A 46 1.30 -2.53 6.41
C ILE A 46 0.35 -1.52 5.78
N SER A 47 0.87 -0.61 4.94
CA SER A 47 0.09 0.39 4.21
C SER A 47 0.55 0.42 2.74
N THR A 48 -0.17 -0.28 1.85
CA THR A 48 0.28 -0.56 0.49
C THR A 48 -0.78 -0.31 -0.58
N GLY A 49 -0.36 -0.05 -1.81
CA GLY A 49 -1.23 -0.07 -2.99
C GLY A 49 -1.61 -1.49 -3.44
N ARG A 50 -0.87 -2.50 -2.98
CA ARG A 50 -1.13 -3.88 -3.38
C ARG A 50 -2.44 -4.40 -2.79
N PRO A 51 -3.26 -5.15 -3.55
CA PRO A 51 -4.33 -5.96 -3.00
C PRO A 51 -3.78 -7.15 -2.20
N PRO A 52 -4.50 -7.65 -1.18
CA PRO A 52 -4.01 -8.72 -0.29
C PRO A 52 -3.50 -9.96 -1.03
N LEU A 53 -4.16 -10.34 -2.13
CA LEU A 53 -3.81 -11.52 -2.92
C LEU A 53 -2.39 -11.47 -3.49
N ILE A 54 -1.86 -10.28 -3.75
CA ILE A 54 -0.51 -10.12 -4.33
C ILE A 54 0.54 -9.63 -3.34
N ILE A 55 0.23 -9.65 -2.04
CA ILE A 55 1.22 -9.44 -0.97
C ILE A 55 1.87 -10.78 -0.67
N THR A 56 3.02 -11.07 -1.29
CA THR A 56 3.68 -12.38 -1.20
C THR A 56 5.08 -12.34 -0.61
N ASN A 57 5.58 -11.14 -0.30
CA ASN A 57 6.98 -10.88 0.04
C ASN A 57 7.21 -10.44 1.51
N LEU A 58 6.23 -10.64 2.40
CA LEU A 58 6.32 -10.26 3.82
C LEU A 58 6.49 -11.45 4.77
N GLY A 59 6.75 -12.67 4.27
CA GLY A 59 6.78 -13.91 5.08
C GLY A 59 7.69 -13.81 6.31
N ASP A 60 8.83 -13.14 6.19
CA ASP A 60 9.79 -13.00 7.30
C ASP A 60 9.26 -12.16 8.48
N ILE A 61 8.26 -11.30 8.24
CA ILE A 61 7.68 -10.39 9.26
C ILE A 61 6.17 -10.57 9.46
N GLU A 62 5.53 -11.50 8.76
CA GLU A 62 4.07 -11.68 8.82
C GLU A 62 3.56 -11.85 10.26
N HIS A 63 4.31 -12.57 11.09
CA HIS A 63 4.00 -12.79 12.51
C HIS A 63 4.11 -11.54 13.39
N LEU A 64 4.69 -10.44 12.88
CA LEU A 64 4.81 -9.16 13.57
C LEU A 64 3.68 -8.19 13.24
N ILE A 65 2.91 -8.45 12.17
CA ILE A 65 1.94 -7.52 11.60
C ILE A 65 0.62 -7.59 12.35
N ASP A 66 0.12 -6.43 12.83
CA ASP A 66 -1.15 -6.31 13.53
C ASP A 66 -2.34 -6.04 12.61
N GLY A 67 -2.10 -5.43 11.44
CA GLY A 67 -3.17 -5.15 10.48
C GLY A 67 -2.67 -4.49 9.20
N TYR A 68 -3.60 -4.22 8.31
CA TYR A 68 -3.31 -3.83 6.94
C TYR A 68 -4.19 -2.68 6.45
N VAL A 69 -3.57 -1.74 5.76
CA VAL A 69 -4.18 -0.77 4.85
C VAL A 69 -3.75 -1.19 3.45
N THR A 70 -4.66 -1.75 2.65
CA THR A 70 -4.35 -2.27 1.32
C THR A 70 -5.15 -1.53 0.25
N ILE A 71 -4.74 -1.71 -1.01
CA ILE A 71 -5.41 -1.08 -2.16
C ILE A 71 -5.49 0.45 -1.93
N ASN A 72 -4.37 1.06 -1.56
CA ASN A 72 -4.30 2.49 -1.24
C ASN A 72 -5.42 2.95 -0.27
N GLY A 73 -5.76 2.16 0.74
CA GLY A 73 -6.80 2.49 1.72
C GLY A 73 -8.23 2.10 1.34
N ALA A 74 -8.44 1.47 0.19
CA ALA A 74 -9.75 0.95 -0.18
C ALA A 74 -10.19 -0.24 0.69
N LEU A 75 -9.22 -1.03 1.22
CA LEU A 75 -9.48 -2.15 2.12
C LEU A 75 -8.54 -2.10 3.32
N CYS A 76 -9.11 -1.97 4.53
CA CYS A 76 -8.35 -1.98 5.78
C CYS A 76 -8.90 -3.07 6.70
N PHE A 77 -8.01 -3.84 7.35
CA PHE A 77 -8.42 -4.93 8.24
C PHE A 77 -7.40 -5.19 9.36
N VAL A 78 -7.89 -5.77 10.46
CA VAL A 78 -7.10 -6.23 11.60
C VAL A 78 -7.45 -7.70 11.84
N GLY A 79 -6.50 -8.60 11.70
CA GLY A 79 -6.78 -10.02 11.68
C GLY A 79 -7.76 -10.36 10.54
N GLN A 80 -8.96 -10.84 10.88
CA GLN A 80 -10.02 -11.14 9.91
C GLN A 80 -11.14 -10.07 9.88
N GLU A 81 -11.06 -9.06 10.73
CA GLU A 81 -12.07 -8.01 10.82
C GLU A 81 -11.79 -6.91 9.78
N VAL A 82 -12.74 -6.70 8.86
CA VAL A 82 -12.68 -5.61 7.89
C VAL A 82 -13.17 -4.33 8.54
N ILE A 83 -12.28 -3.34 8.65
CA ILE A 83 -12.52 -2.05 9.30
C ILE A 83 -13.03 -1.02 8.28
N CYS A 84 -12.46 -1.02 7.09
CA CYS A 84 -12.84 -0.14 6.00
C CYS A 84 -12.87 -0.90 4.69
N CYS A 85 -13.91 -0.67 3.89
CA CYS A 85 -14.00 -1.21 2.54
C CYS A 85 -14.73 -0.18 1.66
N LYS A 86 -13.98 0.47 0.77
CA LYS A 86 -14.48 1.48 -0.16
C LYS A 86 -14.45 0.91 -1.57
N ASP A 87 -15.62 0.59 -2.11
CA ASP A 87 -15.76 0.05 -3.45
C ASP A 87 -15.98 1.13 -4.50
N ILE A 88 -15.52 0.83 -5.70
CA ILE A 88 -15.74 1.65 -6.89
C ILE A 88 -17.23 1.55 -7.28
N PRO A 89 -17.93 2.67 -7.53
CA PRO A 89 -19.31 2.62 -8.00
C PRO A 89 -19.47 1.76 -9.25
N LYS A 90 -20.55 0.99 -9.28
CA LYS A 90 -20.80 -0.01 -10.32
C LYS A 90 -20.78 0.56 -11.74
N GLU A 91 -21.28 1.79 -11.90
CA GLU A 91 -21.30 2.50 -13.19
C GLU A 91 -19.87 2.83 -13.66
N ALA A 92 -18.99 3.19 -12.73
CA ALA A 92 -17.57 3.44 -13.05
C ALA A 92 -16.85 2.14 -13.42
N VAL A 93 -17.11 1.04 -12.70
CA VAL A 93 -16.58 -0.28 -13.05
C VAL A 93 -17.01 -0.68 -14.46
N GLN A 94 -18.29 -0.55 -14.78
CA GLN A 94 -18.82 -0.88 -16.12
C GLN A 94 -18.16 -0.02 -17.21
N THR A 95 -18.00 1.29 -16.93
CA THR A 95 -17.36 2.21 -17.87
C THR A 95 -15.92 1.77 -18.21
N VAL A 96 -15.11 1.42 -17.19
CA VAL A 96 -13.71 1.01 -17.40
C VAL A 96 -13.62 -0.35 -18.09
N VAL A 97 -14.45 -1.31 -17.68
CA VAL A 97 -14.46 -2.66 -18.27
C VAL A 97 -14.86 -2.59 -19.77
N GLN A 98 -15.91 -1.83 -20.07
CA GLN A 98 -16.34 -1.63 -21.46
C GLN A 98 -15.25 -0.93 -22.28
N ASP A 99 -14.65 0.14 -21.77
CA ASP A 99 -13.57 0.87 -22.42
C ASP A 99 -12.36 -0.04 -22.72
N ALA A 100 -12.00 -0.92 -21.76
CA ALA A 100 -10.91 -1.89 -21.94
C ALA A 100 -11.22 -2.90 -23.07
N GLN A 101 -12.45 -3.40 -23.12
CA GLN A 101 -12.90 -4.34 -24.15
C GLN A 101 -12.96 -3.68 -25.55
N GLU A 102 -13.52 -2.46 -25.65
CA GLU A 102 -13.64 -1.73 -26.91
C GLU A 102 -12.28 -1.33 -27.49
N LYS A 103 -11.33 -0.96 -26.63
CA LYS A 103 -9.99 -0.50 -27.03
C LYS A 103 -8.92 -1.58 -26.98
N ASN A 104 -9.29 -2.78 -26.52
CA ASN A 104 -8.44 -3.96 -26.50
C ASN A 104 -7.13 -3.78 -25.72
N TYR A 105 -7.19 -3.12 -24.52
CA TYR A 105 -6.06 -3.03 -23.61
C TYR A 105 -6.22 -3.94 -22.37
N GLY A 106 -5.10 -4.21 -21.68
CA GLY A 106 -5.08 -5.03 -20.48
C GLY A 106 -5.79 -4.36 -19.30
N LEU A 107 -6.48 -5.15 -18.48
CA LEU A 107 -7.15 -4.66 -17.27
C LEU A 107 -7.08 -5.71 -16.17
N ILE A 108 -6.62 -5.30 -14.98
CA ILE A 108 -6.78 -6.08 -13.76
C ILE A 108 -8.00 -5.52 -13.00
N VAL A 109 -8.91 -6.40 -12.60
CA VAL A 109 -10.09 -6.07 -11.80
C VAL A 109 -9.95 -6.74 -10.44
N VAL A 110 -9.81 -5.94 -9.40
CA VAL A 110 -9.65 -6.40 -8.02
C VAL A 110 -10.99 -6.34 -7.30
N GLY A 111 -11.56 -7.50 -7.03
CA GLY A 111 -12.70 -7.66 -6.16
C GLY A 111 -12.30 -7.77 -4.69
N GLU A 112 -13.29 -7.85 -3.81
CA GLU A 112 -13.09 -8.01 -2.37
C GLU A 112 -12.35 -9.32 -2.01
N LYS A 113 -12.54 -10.38 -2.81
CA LYS A 113 -11.99 -11.73 -2.55
C LYS A 113 -11.14 -12.28 -3.69
N ASP A 114 -11.41 -11.88 -4.91
CA ASP A 114 -10.81 -12.45 -6.11
C ASP A 114 -10.34 -11.35 -7.06
N VAL A 115 -9.47 -11.73 -7.97
CA VAL A 115 -8.94 -10.87 -9.04
C VAL A 115 -9.32 -11.47 -10.39
N ALA A 116 -9.69 -10.63 -11.34
CA ALA A 116 -9.81 -11.01 -12.75
C ALA A 116 -8.78 -10.24 -13.59
N VAL A 117 -8.33 -10.88 -14.67
CA VAL A 117 -7.38 -10.30 -15.62
C VAL A 117 -7.94 -10.42 -17.02
N LEU A 118 -8.05 -9.27 -17.70
CA LEU A 118 -8.20 -9.20 -19.14
C LEU A 118 -6.83 -8.86 -19.71
N ASP A 119 -6.26 -9.73 -20.52
CA ASP A 119 -4.93 -9.52 -21.09
C ASP A 119 -4.89 -9.91 -22.57
N PRO A 120 -5.62 -9.17 -23.44
CA PRO A 120 -5.75 -9.53 -24.85
C PRO A 120 -4.45 -9.47 -25.64
N GLN A 121 -3.44 -8.77 -25.12
CA GLN A 121 -2.15 -8.55 -25.79
C GLN A 121 -0.95 -9.16 -25.02
N GLY A 122 -1.18 -9.80 -23.86
CA GLY A 122 -0.12 -10.37 -23.02
C GLY A 122 0.72 -9.33 -22.28
N GLU A 123 0.25 -8.08 -22.19
CA GLU A 123 1.00 -6.98 -21.57
C GLU A 123 0.96 -7.05 -20.05
N VAL A 124 -0.17 -7.44 -19.48
CA VAL A 124 -0.33 -7.63 -18.02
C VAL A 124 0.63 -8.70 -17.54
N ASP A 125 0.63 -9.86 -18.20
CA ASP A 125 1.51 -10.98 -17.83
C ASP A 125 2.99 -10.60 -17.97
N ARG A 126 3.36 -9.95 -19.06
CA ARG A 126 4.74 -9.51 -19.30
C ARG A 126 5.24 -8.56 -18.21
N ILE A 127 4.44 -7.57 -17.81
CA ILE A 127 4.84 -6.56 -16.83
C ILE A 127 4.79 -7.13 -15.41
N PHE A 128 3.67 -7.72 -15.01
CA PHE A 128 3.52 -8.18 -13.62
C PHE A 128 4.44 -9.35 -13.27
N ARG A 129 4.64 -10.32 -14.17
CA ARG A 129 5.59 -11.40 -13.95
C ARG A 129 7.03 -11.01 -14.26
N GLY A 130 7.24 -10.31 -15.37
CA GLY A 130 8.58 -10.02 -15.87
C GLY A 130 9.28 -8.88 -15.15
N GLU A 131 8.56 -7.81 -14.82
CA GLU A 131 9.15 -6.58 -14.26
C GLU A 131 8.86 -6.41 -12.77
N ILE A 132 7.66 -6.81 -12.31
CA ILE A 132 7.20 -6.57 -10.91
C ILE A 132 7.33 -7.83 -10.04
N ALA A 133 7.61 -8.99 -10.65
CA ALA A 133 7.77 -10.28 -9.98
C ALA A 133 6.53 -10.73 -9.16
N VAL A 134 5.32 -10.47 -9.66
CA VAL A 134 4.06 -10.91 -9.08
C VAL A 134 3.59 -12.21 -9.72
N GLU A 135 3.71 -13.34 -9.02
CA GLU A 135 3.37 -14.67 -9.55
C GLU A 135 1.89 -15.04 -9.39
N ASN A 136 1.18 -14.47 -8.41
CA ASN A 136 -0.16 -14.93 -7.99
C ASN A 136 -1.31 -14.54 -8.94
N LEU A 137 -1.07 -13.81 -10.02
CA LEU A 137 -2.09 -13.56 -11.04
C LEU A 137 -2.59 -14.84 -11.75
N ASN A 138 -1.87 -15.97 -11.60
CA ASN A 138 -2.32 -17.30 -12.06
C ASN A 138 -3.62 -17.76 -11.40
N GLN A 139 -4.00 -17.17 -10.27
CA GLN A 139 -5.23 -17.49 -9.54
C GLN A 139 -6.42 -16.62 -9.97
N ALA A 140 -6.25 -15.80 -11.02
CA ALA A 140 -7.31 -14.96 -11.54
C ALA A 140 -8.58 -15.79 -11.88
N LYS A 141 -9.73 -15.22 -11.53
CA LYS A 141 -11.05 -15.81 -11.77
C LYS A 141 -11.69 -15.21 -13.03
N PRO A 142 -12.70 -15.86 -13.61
CA PRO A 142 -13.47 -15.27 -14.68
C PRO A 142 -14.01 -13.89 -14.30
N LEU A 143 -13.94 -12.94 -15.23
CA LEU A 143 -14.37 -11.55 -15.00
C LEU A 143 -15.80 -11.46 -14.43
N GLU A 144 -16.73 -12.23 -15.00
CA GLU A 144 -18.14 -12.24 -14.57
C GLU A 144 -18.32 -12.68 -13.10
N GLN A 145 -17.45 -13.55 -12.61
CA GLN A 145 -17.46 -13.97 -11.22
C GLN A 145 -16.99 -12.83 -10.32
N VAL A 146 -15.91 -12.13 -10.69
CA VAL A 146 -15.34 -11.03 -9.91
C VAL A 146 -16.28 -9.83 -9.90
N LEU A 147 -16.91 -9.49 -11.03
CA LEU A 147 -17.89 -8.40 -11.13
C LEU A 147 -19.15 -8.55 -10.27
N ARG A 148 -19.39 -9.73 -9.67
CA ARG A 148 -20.46 -9.93 -8.68
C ARG A 148 -20.06 -9.47 -7.27
N GLN A 149 -18.79 -9.18 -7.04
CA GLN A 149 -18.24 -8.70 -5.79
C GLN A 149 -18.22 -7.16 -5.74
N ARG A 150 -17.90 -6.60 -4.60
CA ARG A 150 -17.47 -5.19 -4.52
C ARG A 150 -16.12 -5.07 -5.22
N ILE A 151 -15.99 -4.13 -6.14
CA ILE A 151 -14.74 -3.90 -6.87
C ILE A 151 -13.99 -2.77 -6.18
N LEU A 152 -12.75 -3.02 -5.80
CA LEU A 152 -11.95 -2.15 -4.97
C LEU A 152 -10.88 -1.40 -5.76
N GLN A 153 -10.38 -2.02 -6.84
CA GLN A 153 -9.38 -1.43 -7.73
C GLN A 153 -9.57 -1.92 -9.16
N LEU A 154 -9.27 -1.03 -10.10
CA LEU A 154 -9.13 -1.33 -11.52
C LEU A 154 -7.75 -0.85 -11.95
N THR A 155 -6.99 -1.71 -12.63
CA THR A 155 -5.65 -1.36 -13.15
C THR A 155 -5.66 -1.49 -14.67
N PRO A 156 -6.09 -0.45 -15.41
CA PRO A 156 -6.06 -0.43 -16.87
C PRO A 156 -4.63 -0.18 -17.39
N PHE A 157 -4.25 -0.92 -18.44
CA PHE A 157 -2.97 -0.83 -19.13
C PHE A 157 -3.12 0.03 -20.39
N PHE A 158 -2.75 1.30 -20.27
CA PHE A 158 -2.80 2.27 -21.35
C PHE A 158 -1.79 3.41 -21.15
N PRO A 159 -1.40 4.13 -22.21
CA PRO A 159 -0.53 5.30 -22.11
C PRO A 159 -1.15 6.43 -21.28
N GLU A 160 -0.33 7.20 -20.57
CA GLU A 160 -0.77 8.31 -19.70
C GLU A 160 -1.71 9.30 -20.40
N ALA A 161 -1.51 9.55 -21.68
CA ALA A 161 -2.37 10.45 -22.48
C ALA A 161 -3.86 10.04 -22.49
N TYR A 162 -4.16 8.76 -22.23
CA TYR A 162 -5.53 8.22 -22.17
C TYR A 162 -6.21 8.45 -20.81
N GLU A 163 -5.42 8.56 -19.74
CA GLU A 163 -5.90 8.56 -18.37
C GLU A 163 -6.90 9.68 -18.10
N ARG A 164 -6.56 10.90 -18.53
CA ARG A 164 -7.42 12.06 -18.31
C ARG A 164 -8.83 11.88 -18.86
N GLY A 165 -8.95 11.43 -20.13
CA GLY A 165 -10.24 11.24 -20.78
C GLY A 165 -11.10 10.14 -20.12
N LEU A 166 -10.47 9.09 -19.59
CA LEU A 166 -11.18 8.07 -18.82
C LEU A 166 -11.64 8.61 -17.47
N MET A 167 -10.76 9.29 -16.73
CA MET A 167 -11.09 9.83 -15.39
C MET A 167 -12.20 10.89 -15.42
N GLU A 168 -12.30 11.69 -16.49
CA GLU A 168 -13.42 12.63 -16.68
C GLU A 168 -14.78 11.90 -16.78
N ARG A 169 -14.82 10.64 -17.23
CA ARG A 169 -16.03 9.81 -17.33
C ARG A 169 -16.39 9.11 -16.02
N ILE A 170 -15.46 9.01 -15.08
CA ILE A 170 -15.64 8.34 -13.78
C ILE A 170 -15.25 9.26 -12.60
N PRO A 171 -15.91 10.41 -12.41
CA PRO A 171 -15.53 11.44 -11.43
C PRO A 171 -15.64 10.98 -9.96
N SER A 172 -16.26 9.82 -9.71
CA SER A 172 -16.32 9.14 -8.41
C SER A 172 -15.06 8.36 -8.05
N CYS A 173 -14.08 8.33 -8.95
CA CYS A 173 -12.83 7.61 -8.77
C CYS A 173 -11.62 8.56 -8.72
N THR A 174 -10.50 8.03 -8.29
CA THR A 174 -9.18 8.64 -8.37
C THR A 174 -8.21 7.67 -9.02
N SER A 175 -7.16 8.17 -9.66
CA SER A 175 -6.10 7.37 -10.26
C SER A 175 -4.76 7.69 -9.64
N GLY A 176 -3.88 6.68 -9.59
CA GLY A 176 -2.50 6.80 -9.15
C GLY A 176 -1.58 6.02 -10.08
N ARG A 177 -0.83 6.74 -10.93
CA ARG A 177 0.13 6.16 -11.87
C ARG A 177 1.50 6.08 -11.21
N TRP A 178 2.03 4.87 -11.12
CA TRP A 178 3.39 4.61 -10.63
C TRP A 178 4.24 3.81 -11.63
N HIS A 179 3.62 3.38 -12.75
CA HIS A 179 4.29 2.71 -13.85
C HIS A 179 3.84 3.32 -15.19
N PRO A 180 4.72 3.49 -16.20
CA PRO A 180 4.35 4.13 -17.47
C PRO A 180 3.25 3.41 -18.23
N ALA A 181 3.11 2.09 -18.07
CA ALA A 181 2.14 1.29 -18.81
C ALA A 181 0.73 1.26 -18.22
N PHE A 182 0.55 1.56 -16.93
CA PHE A 182 -0.75 1.43 -16.27
C PHE A 182 -0.97 2.45 -15.15
N THR A 183 -2.20 2.57 -14.71
CA THR A 183 -2.60 3.34 -13.53
C THR A 183 -3.51 2.51 -12.63
N ASP A 184 -3.48 2.73 -11.32
CA ASP A 184 -4.43 2.16 -10.38
C ASP A 184 -5.59 3.12 -10.17
N ILE A 185 -6.82 2.65 -10.38
CA ILE A 185 -8.05 3.40 -10.17
C ILE A 185 -8.75 2.84 -8.93
N THR A 186 -9.05 3.71 -7.96
CA THR A 186 -9.78 3.39 -6.74
C THR A 186 -10.95 4.34 -6.55
N ALA A 187 -11.83 4.05 -5.61
CA ALA A 187 -12.91 4.97 -5.25
C ALA A 187 -12.33 6.28 -4.69
N LYS A 188 -12.94 7.41 -5.03
CA LYS A 188 -12.54 8.71 -4.50
C LYS A 188 -12.58 8.74 -2.97
N GLY A 189 -11.51 9.22 -2.36
CA GLY A 189 -11.32 9.21 -0.92
C GLY A 189 -10.82 7.88 -0.34
N ALA A 190 -10.46 6.91 -1.19
CA ALA A 190 -9.61 5.81 -0.79
C ALA A 190 -8.16 6.25 -0.94
N ASP A 191 -7.48 6.51 0.16
CA ASP A 191 -6.05 6.80 0.22
C ASP A 191 -5.44 6.21 1.50
N LYS A 192 -4.13 6.05 1.52
CA LYS A 192 -3.42 5.42 2.64
C LYS A 192 -3.62 6.19 3.96
N GLY A 193 -3.75 7.51 3.91
CA GLY A 193 -3.98 8.36 5.09
C GLY A 193 -5.36 8.14 5.71
N GLU A 194 -6.40 8.02 4.89
CA GLU A 194 -7.74 7.65 5.36
C GLU A 194 -7.75 6.25 5.97
N GLY A 195 -6.98 5.32 5.40
CA GLY A 195 -6.80 3.98 5.97
C GLY A 195 -6.18 4.03 7.37
N ILE A 196 -5.14 4.86 7.59
CA ILE A 196 -4.54 5.08 8.91
C ILE A 196 -5.58 5.64 9.89
N ARG A 197 -6.34 6.67 9.49
CA ARG A 197 -7.38 7.26 10.33
C ARG A 197 -8.46 6.25 10.72
N ALA A 198 -8.89 5.41 9.78
CA ALA A 198 -9.88 4.37 10.03
C ALA A 198 -9.38 3.33 11.05
N LEU A 199 -8.16 2.83 10.87
CA LEU A 199 -7.54 1.88 11.81
C LEU A 199 -7.29 2.52 13.19
N ALA A 200 -6.78 3.75 13.24
CA ALA A 200 -6.55 4.46 14.49
C ALA A 200 -7.87 4.66 15.26
N ALA A 201 -8.93 5.09 14.58
CA ALA A 201 -10.26 5.25 15.19
C ALA A 201 -10.83 3.94 15.73
N HIS A 202 -10.72 2.85 14.95
CA HIS A 202 -11.19 1.52 15.38
C HIS A 202 -10.45 1.01 16.61
N LEU A 203 -9.13 1.19 16.66
CA LEU A 203 -8.27 0.72 17.75
C LEU A 203 -8.21 1.70 18.95
N GLY A 204 -8.90 2.85 18.86
CA GLY A 204 -8.85 3.87 19.91
C GLY A 204 -7.47 4.53 20.06
N LEU A 205 -6.69 4.58 18.98
CA LEU A 205 -5.35 5.17 18.97
C LEU A 205 -5.41 6.67 18.69
N ASP A 206 -4.61 7.42 19.41
CA ASP A 206 -4.37 8.83 19.11
C ASP A 206 -3.39 8.95 17.94
N LEU A 207 -3.77 9.68 16.89
CA LEU A 207 -2.93 9.89 15.70
C LEU A 207 -1.55 10.47 16.04
N ARG A 208 -1.41 11.24 17.14
CA ARG A 208 -0.11 11.74 17.61
C ARG A 208 0.90 10.62 17.90
N TYR A 209 0.42 9.40 18.18
CA TYR A 209 1.24 8.23 18.41
C TYR A 209 1.21 7.25 17.23
N THR A 210 1.11 7.79 16.03
CA THR A 210 1.28 7.04 14.79
C THR A 210 2.53 7.51 14.07
N MET A 211 3.19 6.60 13.36
CA MET A 211 4.34 6.91 12.51
C MET A 211 4.15 6.19 11.17
N ALA A 212 4.35 6.88 10.06
CA ALA A 212 4.22 6.32 8.73
C ALA A 212 5.53 6.42 7.96
N PHE A 213 5.87 5.36 7.22
CA PHE A 213 7.09 5.24 6.43
C PHE A 213 6.72 4.97 4.97
N GLY A 214 7.29 5.76 4.04
CA GLY A 214 7.01 5.63 2.62
C GLY A 214 8.11 6.19 1.72
N ASP A 215 8.02 5.90 0.43
CA ASP A 215 8.96 6.39 -0.58
C ASP A 215 8.28 6.88 -1.86
N GLY A 216 7.04 6.46 -2.13
CA GLY A 216 6.28 6.76 -3.34
C GLY A 216 5.29 7.93 -3.23
N GLY A 217 4.76 8.38 -4.36
CA GLY A 217 3.78 9.48 -4.39
C GLY A 217 2.44 9.13 -3.72
N ASN A 218 2.03 7.85 -3.72
CA ASN A 218 0.84 7.36 -3.02
C ASN A 218 0.98 7.34 -1.49
N ASP A 219 2.20 7.57 -0.97
CA ASP A 219 2.47 7.65 0.46
C ASP A 219 2.23 9.04 1.05
N SER A 220 2.15 10.07 0.21
CA SER A 220 1.96 11.46 0.65
C SER A 220 0.79 11.61 1.63
N SER A 221 -0.34 10.94 1.35
CA SER A 221 -1.51 11.00 2.23
C SER A 221 -1.27 10.38 3.61
N MET A 222 -0.52 9.27 3.71
CA MET A 222 -0.22 8.65 4.99
C MET A 222 0.87 9.39 5.77
N ILE A 223 1.87 9.95 5.08
CA ILE A 223 2.91 10.79 5.68
C ILE A 223 2.27 12.01 6.37
N LYS A 224 1.29 12.64 5.72
CA LYS A 224 0.55 13.78 6.28
C LYS A 224 -0.47 13.41 7.37
N ALA A 225 -1.01 12.20 7.32
CA ALA A 225 -2.04 11.76 8.26
C ALA A 225 -1.47 11.28 9.59
N ALA A 226 -0.29 10.70 9.58
CA ALA A 226 0.39 10.19 10.77
C ALA A 226 0.86 11.34 11.68
N GLY A 227 1.05 11.04 12.96
CA GLY A 227 1.66 11.96 13.89
C GLY A 227 3.13 12.24 13.60
N ILE A 228 3.81 11.31 12.92
CA ILE A 228 5.17 11.45 12.42
C ILE A 228 5.24 10.81 11.04
N GLY A 229 5.53 11.61 10.02
CA GLY A 229 5.77 11.14 8.66
C GLY A 229 7.26 10.98 8.38
N VAL A 230 7.67 9.79 7.93
CA VAL A 230 9.08 9.46 7.61
C VAL A 230 9.20 9.12 6.13
N ALA A 231 9.98 9.90 5.38
CA ALA A 231 10.36 9.55 4.02
C ALA A 231 11.63 8.72 4.01
N MET A 232 11.67 7.66 3.22
CA MET A 232 12.88 6.87 2.98
C MET A 232 13.91 7.68 2.20
N GLY A 233 15.21 7.37 2.33
CA GLY A 233 16.27 8.05 1.61
C GLY A 233 16.16 7.93 0.08
N ASN A 234 15.58 6.82 -0.40
CA ASN A 234 15.25 6.59 -1.81
C ASN A 234 13.90 7.19 -2.24
N ALA A 235 13.20 7.90 -1.36
CA ALA A 235 11.88 8.48 -1.67
C ALA A 235 11.97 9.59 -2.72
N LEU A 236 10.82 9.84 -3.38
CA LEU A 236 10.65 11.00 -4.25
C LEU A 236 10.94 12.29 -3.48
N GLU A 237 11.58 13.25 -4.13
CA GLU A 237 11.95 14.52 -3.50
C GLU A 237 10.73 15.30 -2.98
N SER A 238 9.60 15.22 -3.69
CA SER A 238 8.32 15.78 -3.24
C SER A 238 7.84 15.19 -1.91
N LEU A 239 8.03 13.87 -1.72
CA LEU A 239 7.63 13.20 -0.48
C LEU A 239 8.55 13.57 0.69
N LYS A 240 9.87 13.71 0.43
CA LYS A 240 10.83 14.16 1.44
C LYS A 240 10.52 15.57 1.96
N GLN A 241 10.02 16.45 1.09
CA GLN A 241 9.59 17.79 1.47
C GLN A 241 8.31 17.81 2.34
N GLU A 242 7.50 16.79 2.26
CA GLU A 242 6.25 16.64 3.03
C GLU A 242 6.45 15.92 4.38
N ALA A 243 7.56 15.19 4.54
CA ALA A 243 7.83 14.37 5.72
C ALA A 243 8.45 15.19 6.87
N ASP A 244 8.18 14.76 8.11
CA ASP A 244 8.82 15.31 9.31
C ASP A 244 10.29 14.91 9.42
N TYR A 245 10.65 13.76 8.83
CA TYR A 245 12.01 13.23 8.85
C TYR A 245 12.31 12.44 7.58
N THR A 246 13.51 12.64 7.05
CA THR A 246 14.05 11.79 5.98
C THR A 246 15.13 10.89 6.57
N THR A 247 14.92 9.59 6.50
CA THR A 247 15.88 8.57 6.92
C THR A 247 16.82 8.17 5.77
N THR A 248 17.69 7.18 5.97
CA THR A 248 18.49 6.57 4.91
C THR A 248 17.63 5.69 3.99
N SER A 249 18.21 5.21 2.90
CA SER A 249 17.47 4.36 1.94
C SER A 249 17.09 3.00 2.53
N VAL A 250 16.18 2.29 1.86
CA VAL A 250 15.79 0.91 2.20
C VAL A 250 16.99 -0.03 2.24
N ASP A 251 18.01 0.22 1.41
CA ASP A 251 19.25 -0.57 1.32
C ASP A 251 20.31 -0.13 2.33
N GLU A 252 20.07 0.95 3.10
CA GLU A 252 20.99 1.55 4.07
C GLU A 252 20.36 1.60 5.48
N ASP A 253 19.62 0.56 5.85
CA ASP A 253 19.00 0.39 7.17
C ASP A 253 17.99 1.49 7.54
N GLY A 254 17.31 2.10 6.56
CA GLY A 254 16.47 3.28 6.76
C GLY A 254 15.39 3.15 7.82
N VAL A 255 14.70 2.00 7.88
CA VAL A 255 13.67 1.73 8.91
C VAL A 255 14.32 1.68 10.31
N MET A 256 15.42 0.92 10.46
CA MET A 256 16.13 0.82 11.73
C MET A 256 16.63 2.18 12.19
N ASN A 257 17.23 2.96 11.30
CA ASN A 257 17.80 4.27 11.61
C ASN A 257 16.72 5.25 12.08
N ALA A 258 15.54 5.26 11.43
CA ALA A 258 14.43 6.11 11.85
C ALA A 258 13.87 5.69 13.23
N LEU A 259 13.65 4.40 13.45
CA LEU A 259 13.14 3.90 14.73
C LEU A 259 14.13 4.19 15.89
N ARG A 260 15.45 4.15 15.65
CA ARG A 260 16.48 4.57 16.60
C ARG A 260 16.48 6.08 16.83
N HIS A 261 16.36 6.88 15.78
CA HIS A 261 16.27 8.34 15.85
C HIS A 261 15.15 8.77 16.81
N TYR A 262 13.97 8.15 16.69
CA TYR A 262 12.83 8.42 17.57
C TYR A 262 12.86 7.63 18.88
N LYS A 263 13.93 6.88 19.17
CA LYS A 263 14.12 6.10 20.41
C LYS A 263 13.03 5.06 20.68
N LEU A 264 12.44 4.53 19.62
CA LEU A 264 11.45 3.44 19.71
C LEU A 264 12.13 2.09 19.90
N ILE A 265 13.37 1.96 19.39
CA ILE A 265 14.27 0.83 19.56
C ILE A 265 15.66 1.32 19.99
N GLY A 266 16.59 0.40 20.34
CA GLY A 266 17.97 0.73 20.74
C GLY A 266 18.08 1.28 22.18
N GLY A 267 17.05 1.15 23.01
CA GLY A 267 17.13 1.43 24.44
C GLY A 267 17.81 0.26 25.14
N SER A 268 18.99 0.50 25.72
CA SER A 268 19.68 -0.47 26.56
C SER A 268 18.72 -1.00 27.63
N HIS A 269 18.41 -2.27 27.61
CA HIS A 269 17.91 -2.96 28.80
C HIS A 269 19.07 -3.04 29.80
N TYR A 270 19.21 -2.06 30.68
CA TYR A 270 19.98 -2.14 31.89
C TYR A 270 19.02 -2.32 33.09
#